data_f35f19639b43d94d274cd27bd23cf255
#
_entry.id   f35f19639b43d94d274cd27bd23cf255
#
_cell.length_a   1.000
_cell.length_b   1.000
_cell.length_c   1.000
_cell.angle_alpha   90.00
_cell.angle_beta   90.00
_cell.angle_gamma   90.00
#
_symmetry.space_group_name_H-M   'P 1'
#
loop_
_entity.id
_entity.type
_entity.pdbx_description
1 polymer ?
#
loop_
_entity_poly.entity_id
_entity_poly.type
_entity_poly.pdbx_seq_one_letter_code
_entity_poly.pdbx_strand_id
1 'polypeptide(L)'
;MPDEIKIGIIGGSGLEDPAFIDDYSTTKVETPYGDPSSDLIVGKIGDVPVVIISRHGEGHTINPTNVNYRANIWSLKEQGCTHILATTACGSLKEKIKPGDFVFPDQFIDRTT
;
A
#
# COMPACT_ATOMS: atom_id res chain seq x y z
N MET A 1 17.19 -9.88 -19.45
CA MET A 1 16.05 -9.59 -18.67
C MET A 1 16.30 -8.49 -17.67
N PRO A 2 15.85 -7.34 -17.92
CA PRO A 2 16.06 -6.29 -16.93
C PRO A 2 15.25 -6.61 -15.68
N ASP A 3 15.90 -6.57 -14.58
CA ASP A 3 15.23 -6.69 -13.30
C ASP A 3 14.67 -5.33 -12.94
N GLU A 4 13.64 -4.93 -13.66
CA GLU A 4 12.97 -3.69 -13.35
C GLU A 4 12.32 -3.77 -11.99
N ILE A 5 12.66 -2.81 -11.15
CA ILE A 5 12.00 -2.68 -9.86
C ILE A 5 10.67 -1.97 -10.07
N LYS A 6 9.60 -2.62 -9.62
CA LYS A 6 8.28 -2.03 -9.58
C LYS A 6 7.76 -2.14 -8.16
N ILE A 7 7.38 -1.02 -7.58
CA ILE A 7 7.04 -0.95 -6.16
C ILE A 7 5.54 -0.88 -6.00
N GLY A 8 4.98 -1.84 -5.25
CA GLY A 8 3.61 -1.78 -4.78
C GLY A 8 3.56 -1.08 -3.44
N ILE A 9 2.68 -0.10 -3.31
CA ILE A 9 2.52 0.64 -2.06
C ILE A 9 1.12 0.37 -1.52
N ILE A 10 1.07 -0.17 -0.31
CA ILE A 10 -0.19 -0.30 0.42
C ILE A 10 -0.19 0.81 1.44
N GLY A 11 -1.00 1.85 1.19
CA GLY A 11 -1.02 3.05 2.00
C GLY A 11 -2.23 3.12 2.91
N GLY A 12 -2.03 3.68 4.08
CA GLY A 12 -3.10 4.10 4.97
C GLY A 12 -3.45 5.55 4.72
N SER A 13 -3.61 6.29 5.81
CA SER A 13 -3.99 7.70 5.72
C SER A 13 -2.93 8.52 4.97
N GLY A 14 -3.38 9.37 4.08
CA GLY A 14 -2.54 10.36 3.42
C GLY A 14 -1.89 9.93 2.12
N LEU A 15 -2.10 8.70 1.67
CA LEU A 15 -1.53 8.22 0.41
C LEU A 15 -2.56 8.06 -0.70
N GLU A 16 -3.78 8.57 -0.53
CA GLU A 16 -4.81 8.51 -1.55
C GLU A 16 -4.66 9.60 -2.60
N ASP A 17 -3.88 10.65 -2.32
CA ASP A 17 -3.72 11.77 -3.23
C ASP A 17 -2.68 11.43 -4.30
N PRO A 18 -3.06 11.33 -5.58
CA PRO A 18 -2.12 10.99 -6.64
C PRO A 18 -1.28 12.17 -7.12
N ALA A 19 -1.31 13.30 -6.43
CA ALA A 19 -0.62 14.50 -6.89
C ALA A 19 0.89 14.34 -7.03
N PHE A 20 1.49 13.39 -6.31
CA PHE A 20 2.93 13.12 -6.38
C PHE A 20 3.29 12.04 -7.39
N ILE A 21 2.31 11.51 -8.14
CA ILE A 21 2.53 10.43 -9.10
C ILE A 21 2.41 10.97 -10.50
N ASP A 22 3.41 10.68 -11.34
CA ASP A 22 3.42 11.08 -12.73
C ASP A 22 2.74 10.03 -13.61
N ASP A 23 2.03 10.48 -14.62
CA ASP A 23 1.43 9.62 -15.65
C ASP A 23 0.56 8.50 -15.06
N TYR A 24 -0.20 8.81 -14.02
CA TYR A 24 -0.99 7.79 -13.34
C TYR A 24 -2.28 7.47 -14.09
N SER A 25 -2.72 6.23 -13.90
CA SER A 25 -4.05 5.77 -14.32
C SER A 25 -4.66 4.93 -13.20
N THR A 26 -5.97 4.79 -13.23
CA THR A 26 -6.67 3.98 -12.26
C THR A 26 -7.09 2.67 -12.91
N THR A 27 -6.82 1.56 -12.25
CA THR A 27 -7.11 0.22 -12.77
C THR A 27 -7.94 -0.54 -11.75
N LYS A 28 -9.05 -1.11 -12.22
CA LYS A 28 -9.86 -1.99 -11.39
C LYS A 28 -9.38 -3.43 -11.58
N VAL A 29 -9.17 -4.14 -10.48
CA VAL A 29 -8.68 -5.53 -10.51
C VAL A 29 -9.66 -6.42 -9.78
N GLU A 30 -9.98 -7.56 -10.37
CA GLU A 30 -10.74 -8.62 -9.73
C GLU A 30 -9.78 -9.75 -9.37
N THR A 31 -9.93 -10.32 -8.17
CA THR A 31 -9.04 -11.35 -7.68
C THR A 31 -9.82 -12.59 -7.26
N PRO A 32 -9.15 -13.75 -7.18
CA PRO A 32 -9.80 -14.96 -6.64
C PRO A 32 -10.24 -14.83 -5.20
N TYR A 33 -9.78 -13.80 -4.49
CA TYR A 33 -10.09 -13.56 -3.07
C TYR A 33 -11.13 -12.46 -2.88
N GLY A 34 -11.74 -11.99 -3.96
CA GLY A 34 -12.67 -10.87 -3.92
C GLY A 34 -12.02 -9.57 -4.38
N ASP A 35 -12.64 -8.45 -4.04
CA ASP A 35 -12.14 -7.14 -4.46
C ASP A 35 -11.05 -6.65 -3.52
N PRO A 36 -10.00 -5.99 -4.06
CA PRO A 36 -9.06 -5.26 -3.22
C PRO A 36 -9.73 -4.05 -2.58
N SER A 37 -9.03 -3.43 -1.63
CA SER A 37 -9.58 -2.31 -0.86
C SER A 37 -9.95 -1.10 -1.70
N SER A 38 -9.27 -0.91 -2.82
CA SER A 38 -9.53 0.20 -3.73
C SER A 38 -9.10 -0.21 -5.14
N ASP A 39 -9.49 0.61 -6.13
CA ASP A 39 -8.86 0.52 -7.43
C ASP A 39 -7.38 0.85 -7.29
N LEU A 40 -6.57 0.31 -8.17
CA LEU A 40 -5.14 0.51 -8.15
C LEU A 40 -4.78 1.78 -8.90
N ILE A 41 -3.89 2.58 -8.32
CA ILE A 41 -3.30 3.72 -9.01
C ILE A 41 -1.95 3.27 -9.56
N VAL A 42 -1.81 3.28 -10.87
CA VAL A 42 -0.60 2.84 -11.56
C VAL A 42 0.07 4.06 -12.18
N GLY A 43 1.31 4.29 -11.87
CA GLY A 43 2.04 5.45 -12.38
C GLY A 43 3.52 5.35 -12.08
N LYS A 44 4.17 6.50 -11.97
CA LYS A 44 5.60 6.59 -11.68
C LYS A 44 5.87 7.64 -10.63
N ILE A 45 6.86 7.38 -9.80
CA ILE A 45 7.45 8.38 -8.93
C ILE A 45 8.90 8.52 -9.39
N GLY A 46 9.23 9.68 -10.00
CA GLY A 46 10.49 9.81 -10.72
C GLY A 46 10.53 8.80 -11.87
N ASP A 47 11.55 7.97 -11.92
CA ASP A 47 11.69 6.93 -12.94
C ASP A 47 11.24 5.56 -12.48
N VAL A 48 10.68 5.45 -11.27
CA VAL A 48 10.31 4.17 -10.69
C VAL A 48 8.82 3.92 -10.88
N PRO A 49 8.44 2.82 -11.56
CA PRO A 49 7.02 2.48 -11.66
C PRO A 49 6.47 2.05 -10.30
N VAL A 50 5.28 2.53 -9.99
CA VAL A 50 4.61 2.25 -8.72
C VAL A 50 3.16 1.87 -8.95
N VAL A 51 2.62 1.07 -8.02
CA VAL A 51 1.20 0.75 -7.96
C VAL A 51 0.75 0.99 -6.53
N ILE A 52 -0.30 1.79 -6.35
CA ILE A 52 -0.76 2.17 -5.01
C ILE A 52 -2.16 1.63 -4.76
N ILE A 53 -2.34 1.05 -3.58
CA ILE A 53 -3.65 0.64 -3.07
C ILE A 53 -3.91 1.39 -1.77
N SER A 54 -5.10 1.97 -1.63
CA SER A 54 -5.56 2.53 -0.36
C SER A 54 -6.12 1.41 0.50
N ARG A 55 -5.43 1.07 1.59
CA ARG A 55 -5.77 -0.08 2.43
C ARG A 55 -7.19 -0.04 2.97
N HIS A 56 -7.66 1.14 3.38
CA HIS A 56 -9.00 1.33 3.93
C HIS A 56 -10.02 1.82 2.89
N GLY A 57 -9.68 1.77 1.61
CA GLY A 57 -10.54 2.26 0.55
C GLY A 57 -10.50 3.77 0.42
N GLU A 58 -11.13 4.28 -0.63
CA GLU A 58 -11.28 5.72 -0.81
C GLU A 58 -12.19 6.27 0.29
N GLY A 59 -11.77 7.36 0.93
CA GLY A 59 -12.53 7.97 2.00
C GLY A 59 -12.54 7.18 3.31
N HIS A 60 -11.65 6.22 3.48
CA HIS A 60 -11.55 5.39 4.70
C HIS A 60 -12.86 4.66 5.03
N THR A 61 -13.47 4.04 4.03
CA THR A 61 -14.74 3.35 4.19
C THR A 61 -14.61 1.93 4.73
N ILE A 62 -13.41 1.37 4.75
CA ILE A 62 -13.16 0.00 5.20
C ILE A 62 -12.39 0.04 6.53
N ASN A 63 -12.96 -0.56 7.57
CA ASN A 63 -12.26 -0.63 8.84
C ASN A 63 -11.17 -1.72 8.80
N PRO A 64 -10.20 -1.71 9.75
CA PRO A 64 -9.06 -2.63 9.69
C PRO A 64 -9.43 -4.12 9.65
N THR A 65 -10.50 -4.50 10.33
CA THR A 65 -10.93 -5.90 10.36
C THR A 65 -11.41 -6.39 9.00
N ASN A 66 -11.96 -5.49 8.20
CA ASN A 66 -12.59 -5.84 6.92
C ASN A 66 -11.67 -5.64 5.71
N VAL A 67 -10.42 -5.23 5.93
CA VAL A 67 -9.47 -5.07 4.83
C VAL A 67 -9.17 -6.42 4.19
N ASN A 68 -9.30 -6.49 2.88
CA ASN A 68 -9.02 -7.72 2.14
C ASN A 68 -7.53 -7.78 1.78
N TYR A 69 -6.71 -8.19 2.74
CA TYR A 69 -5.26 -8.23 2.57
C TYR A 69 -4.81 -9.16 1.45
N ARG A 70 -5.48 -10.30 1.29
CA ARG A 70 -5.12 -11.26 0.25
C ARG A 70 -5.34 -10.70 -1.14
N ALA A 71 -6.48 -10.05 -1.34
CA ALA A 71 -6.78 -9.42 -2.62
C ALA A 71 -5.80 -8.29 -2.93
N ASN A 72 -5.43 -7.51 -1.92
CA ASN A 72 -4.47 -6.41 -2.09
C ASN A 72 -3.11 -6.94 -2.54
N ILE A 73 -2.57 -7.94 -1.86
CA ILE A 73 -1.28 -8.52 -2.21
C ILE A 73 -1.33 -9.19 -3.59
N TRP A 74 -2.39 -9.93 -3.86
CA TRP A 74 -2.56 -10.61 -5.14
C TRP A 74 -2.57 -9.60 -6.29
N SER A 75 -3.28 -8.49 -6.10
CA SER A 75 -3.38 -7.45 -7.11
C SER A 75 -2.02 -6.83 -7.44
N LEU A 76 -1.21 -6.56 -6.41
CA LEU A 76 0.13 -6.02 -6.62
C LEU A 76 1.03 -7.01 -7.36
N LYS A 77 0.94 -8.28 -7.00
CA LYS A 77 1.70 -9.32 -7.70
C LYS A 77 1.29 -9.41 -9.17
N GLU A 78 0.00 -9.35 -9.45
CA GLU A 78 -0.52 -9.42 -10.80
C GLU A 78 -0.05 -8.24 -11.65
N GLN A 79 0.14 -7.07 -11.04
CA GLN A 79 0.68 -5.90 -11.71
C GLN A 79 2.19 -5.97 -11.94
N GLY A 80 2.84 -7.04 -11.49
CA GLY A 80 4.27 -7.22 -11.70
C GLY A 80 5.14 -6.54 -10.66
N CYS A 81 4.59 -6.18 -9.49
CA CYS A 81 5.38 -5.56 -8.44
C CYS A 81 6.43 -6.52 -7.90
N THR A 82 7.65 -6.02 -7.77
CA THR A 82 8.78 -6.78 -7.26
C THR A 82 9.01 -6.56 -5.77
N HIS A 83 8.53 -5.43 -5.26
CA HIS A 83 8.67 -5.04 -3.86
C HIS A 83 7.36 -4.45 -3.37
N ILE A 84 7.07 -4.65 -2.09
CA ILE A 84 5.89 -4.05 -1.45
C ILE A 84 6.35 -3.18 -0.30
N LEU A 85 5.86 -1.95 -0.29
CA LEU A 85 6.05 -1.01 0.79
C LEU A 85 4.69 -0.76 1.42
N ALA A 86 4.52 -1.18 2.67
CA ALA A 86 3.29 -0.94 3.40
C ALA A 86 3.53 0.12 4.46
N THR A 87 2.67 1.12 4.49
CA THR A 87 2.78 2.20 5.48
C THR A 87 1.61 2.14 6.46
N THR A 88 1.87 2.51 7.69
CA THR A 88 0.84 2.59 8.71
C THR A 88 1.20 3.66 9.72
N ALA A 89 0.18 4.30 10.26
CA ALA A 89 0.36 5.24 11.36
C ALA A 89 0.34 4.47 12.68
N CYS A 90 1.32 4.75 13.53
CA CYS A 90 1.48 4.05 14.80
C CYS A 90 1.73 5.03 15.94
N GLY A 91 1.21 4.68 17.12
CA GLY A 91 1.60 5.36 18.34
C GLY A 91 2.91 4.78 18.87
N SER A 92 3.76 5.63 19.41
CA SER A 92 5.05 5.20 19.95
C SER A 92 4.95 5.00 21.47
N LEU A 93 5.59 3.93 21.94
CA LEU A 93 5.78 3.69 23.37
C LEU A 93 7.16 4.16 23.86
N LYS A 94 7.95 4.79 22.97
CA LYS A 94 9.28 5.30 23.30
C LYS A 94 9.35 6.79 23.05
N GLU A 95 9.90 7.55 24.02
CA GLU A 95 10.02 8.99 23.88
C GLU A 95 10.95 9.43 22.77
N LYS A 96 11.97 8.63 22.44
CA LYS A 96 12.91 8.97 21.39
C LYS A 96 12.33 8.89 19.98
N ILE A 97 11.19 8.20 19.83
CA ILE A 97 10.47 8.14 18.57
C ILE A 97 9.35 9.16 18.61
N LYS A 98 9.45 10.18 17.78
CA LYS A 98 8.57 11.36 17.81
C LYS A 98 7.60 11.34 16.63
N PRO A 99 6.51 12.09 16.73
CA PRO A 99 5.63 12.29 15.58
C PRO A 99 6.42 12.76 14.36
N GLY A 100 6.15 12.19 13.22
CA GLY A 100 6.87 12.48 11.98
C GLY A 100 8.06 11.58 11.70
N ASP A 101 8.50 10.79 12.68
CA ASP A 101 9.59 9.85 12.47
C ASP A 101 9.13 8.65 11.64
N PHE A 102 10.03 8.17 10.77
CA PHE A 102 9.83 6.90 10.08
C PHE A 102 10.55 5.80 10.83
N VAL A 103 9.85 4.69 11.02
CA VAL A 103 10.38 3.52 11.73
C VAL A 103 10.25 2.30 10.83
N PHE A 104 11.37 1.58 10.67
CA PHE A 104 11.38 0.33 9.93
C PHE A 104 11.51 -0.81 10.95
N PRO A 105 10.41 -1.51 11.28
CA PRO A 105 10.47 -2.58 12.25
C PRO A 105 11.19 -3.80 11.67
N ASP A 106 11.93 -4.49 12.51
CA ASP A 106 12.60 -5.73 12.13
C ASP A 106 11.93 -6.99 12.70
N GLN A 107 10.90 -6.80 13.53
CA GLN A 107 10.13 -7.89 14.11
C GLN A 107 8.78 -7.37 14.60
N PHE A 108 7.82 -8.28 14.71
CA PHE A 108 6.50 -7.94 15.24
C PHE A 108 5.88 -9.14 15.96
N ILE A 109 4.88 -8.85 16.77
CA ILE A 109 4.04 -9.87 17.40
C ILE A 109 2.64 -9.73 16.80
N ASP A 110 2.15 -10.81 16.21
CA ASP A 110 0.82 -10.81 15.61
C ASP A 110 -0.24 -11.03 16.68
N ARG A 111 -1.10 -10.04 16.85
CA ARG A 111 -2.22 -10.09 17.78
C ARG A 111 -3.56 -9.85 17.09
N THR A 112 -3.67 -10.21 15.81
CA THR A 112 -4.86 -9.93 15.01
C THR A 112 -6.05 -10.82 15.36
N THR A 113 -5.80 -11.91 16.06
CA THR A 113 -6.87 -12.80 16.53
C THR A 113 -6.72 -13.16 17.99
#